data_885e9c9c442d13dfd7905f8a158b2912
#
_entry.id   885e9c9c442d13dfd7905f8a158b2912
#
_cell.length_a   1.000
_cell.length_b   1.000
_cell.length_c   1.000
_cell.angle_alpha   90.00
_cell.angle_beta   90.00
_cell.angle_gamma   90.00
#
_symmetry.space_group_name_H-M   'P 1'
#
loop_
_entity.id
_entity.type
_entity.pdbx_description
1 polymer ?
#
loop_
_entity_poly.entity_id
_entity_poly.type
_entity_poly.pdbx_seq_one_letter_code
_entity_poly.pdbx_strand_id
1 'polypeptide(L)'
;MSQLQYWAWLSMRFGVRPKMKLALVEHFGTPRDVYFATEADYRVRVPLRPEELRLLLDKDLKDANRALAICDREHIRILTIQDAAYPQRLLQIYAPPLVLYVRGTLPQLDDRAAVA
;
A
#
# COMPACT_ATOMS: atom_id res chain seq x y z
N MET A 1 -13.07 -11.86 -4.60
CA MET A 1 -13.18 -10.53 -4.02
C MET A 1 -11.83 -9.86 -3.96
N SER A 2 -11.78 -8.63 -4.43
CA SER A 2 -10.52 -7.90 -4.49
C SER A 2 -10.06 -7.43 -3.12
N GLN A 3 -8.75 -7.51 -2.86
CA GLN A 3 -8.17 -6.97 -1.64
C GLN A 3 -7.59 -5.58 -1.86
N LEU A 4 -7.77 -5.02 -3.05
CA LEU A 4 -7.21 -3.71 -3.37
C LEU A 4 -7.70 -2.61 -2.44
N GLN A 5 -8.92 -2.72 -1.92
CA GLN A 5 -9.42 -1.72 -0.97
C GLN A 5 -8.54 -1.62 0.27
N TYR A 6 -8.00 -2.74 0.73
CA TYR A 6 -7.13 -2.73 1.91
C TYR A 6 -5.75 -2.19 1.57
N TRP A 7 -5.24 -2.50 0.38
CA TRP A 7 -4.00 -1.90 -0.10
C TRP A 7 -4.13 -0.37 -0.19
N ALA A 8 -5.23 0.11 -0.77
CA ALA A 8 -5.49 1.54 -0.87
C ALA A 8 -5.62 2.17 0.51
N TRP A 9 -6.37 1.53 1.41
CA TRP A 9 -6.55 2.03 2.76
C TRP A 9 -5.21 2.21 3.47
N LEU A 10 -4.36 1.19 3.44
CA LEU A 10 -3.07 1.27 4.13
C LEU A 10 -2.16 2.32 3.48
N SER A 11 -2.11 2.36 2.15
CA SER A 11 -1.27 3.33 1.46
C SER A 11 -1.70 4.77 1.74
N MET A 12 -2.99 4.97 2.03
CA MET A 12 -3.54 6.29 2.30
C MET A 12 -3.45 6.72 3.77
N ARG A 13 -2.84 5.89 4.62
CA ARG A 13 -2.57 6.28 6.01
C ARG A 13 -1.35 7.20 6.02
N PHE A 14 -1.54 8.42 5.56
CA PHE A 14 -0.44 9.33 5.25
C PHE A 14 0.42 9.72 6.44
N GLY A 15 -0.12 9.64 7.63
CA GLY A 15 0.65 9.92 8.84
C GLY A 15 1.47 8.76 9.37
N VAL A 16 1.33 7.58 8.76
CA VAL A 16 2.13 6.41 9.12
C VAL A 16 3.40 6.43 8.30
N ARG A 17 4.55 6.28 8.97
CA ARG A 17 5.84 6.29 8.27
C ARG A 17 5.89 5.18 7.23
N PRO A 18 6.44 5.44 6.04
CA PRO A 18 6.50 4.41 4.98
C PRO A 18 7.14 3.10 5.42
N LYS A 19 8.22 3.17 6.21
CA LYS A 19 8.86 1.96 6.73
C LYS A 19 7.94 1.15 7.61
N MET A 20 7.05 1.81 8.35
CA MET A 20 6.11 1.13 9.21
C MET A 20 5.01 0.44 8.39
N LYS A 21 4.59 1.07 7.29
CA LYS A 21 3.63 0.42 6.39
C LYS A 21 4.21 -0.85 5.82
N LEU A 22 5.47 -0.81 5.39
CA LEU A 22 6.16 -2.00 4.88
C LEU A 22 6.28 -3.08 5.95
N ALA A 23 6.65 -2.68 7.17
CA ALA A 23 6.79 -3.62 8.27
C ALA A 23 5.46 -4.28 8.60
N LEU A 24 4.36 -3.53 8.55
CA LEU A 24 3.03 -4.09 8.80
C LEU A 24 2.69 -5.17 7.77
N VAL A 25 2.93 -4.89 6.50
CA VAL A 25 2.67 -5.87 5.45
C VAL A 25 3.54 -7.11 5.64
N GLU A 26 4.81 -6.92 5.99
CA GLU A 26 5.73 -8.03 6.23
C GLU A 26 5.28 -8.91 7.39
N HIS A 27 4.93 -8.28 8.50
CA HIS A 27 4.58 -9.03 9.72
C HIS A 27 3.21 -9.68 9.65
N PHE A 28 2.25 -9.04 9.01
CA PHE A 28 0.89 -9.57 8.92
C PHE A 28 0.64 -10.32 7.62
N GLY A 29 1.46 -10.13 6.60
CA GLY A 29 1.36 -10.84 5.33
C GLY A 29 0.62 -10.07 4.25
N THR A 30 -0.52 -9.47 4.57
CA THR A 30 -1.32 -8.69 3.61
C THR A 30 -1.93 -7.49 4.31
N PRO A 31 -2.28 -6.44 3.55
CA PRO A 31 -3.00 -5.30 4.14
C PRO A 31 -4.37 -5.67 4.72
N ARG A 32 -5.00 -6.71 4.18
CA ARG A 32 -6.27 -7.18 4.75
C ARG A 32 -6.06 -7.63 6.18
N ASP A 33 -5.00 -8.40 6.43
CA ASP A 33 -4.68 -8.85 7.79
C ASP A 33 -4.31 -7.68 8.70
N VAL A 34 -3.65 -6.66 8.14
CA VAL A 34 -3.37 -5.43 8.89
C VAL A 34 -4.66 -4.73 9.27
N TYR A 35 -5.61 -4.65 8.34
CA TYR A 35 -6.88 -3.98 8.57
C TYR A 35 -7.67 -4.63 9.70
N PHE A 36 -7.68 -5.96 9.75
CA PHE A 36 -8.45 -6.69 10.75
C PHE A 36 -7.68 -6.95 12.06
N ALA A 37 -6.43 -6.52 12.14
CA ALA A 37 -5.66 -6.69 13.38
C ALA A 37 -6.18 -5.76 14.47
N THR A 38 -5.97 -6.17 15.72
CA THR A 38 -6.35 -5.37 16.86
C THR A 38 -5.22 -4.43 17.27
N GLU A 39 -5.54 -3.47 18.14
CA GLU A 39 -4.53 -2.57 18.68
C GLU A 39 -3.40 -3.36 19.34
N ALA A 40 -3.74 -4.41 20.10
CA ALA A 40 -2.74 -5.23 20.76
C ALA A 40 -1.81 -5.92 19.75
N ASP A 41 -2.38 -6.38 18.63
CA ASP A 41 -1.59 -7.01 17.58
C ASP A 41 -0.58 -6.03 16.99
N TYR A 42 -1.00 -4.79 16.75
CA TYR A 42 -0.10 -3.76 16.22
C TYR A 42 1.05 -3.50 17.19
N ARG A 43 0.75 -3.34 18.47
CA ARG A 43 1.75 -2.99 19.48
C ARG A 43 2.83 -4.06 19.63
N VAL A 44 2.43 -5.31 19.50
CA VAL A 44 3.35 -6.43 19.68
C VAL A 44 4.29 -6.57 18.48
N ARG A 45 3.80 -6.28 17.28
CA ARG A 45 4.55 -6.62 16.07
C ARG A 45 5.36 -5.50 15.47
N VAL A 46 4.94 -4.26 15.63
CA VAL A 46 5.58 -3.13 14.96
C VAL A 46 5.72 -1.95 15.92
N PRO A 47 6.88 -1.27 15.95
CA PRO A 47 7.09 -0.15 16.87
C PRO A 47 6.43 1.13 16.35
N LEU A 48 5.13 1.20 16.45
CA LEU A 48 4.34 2.33 15.99
C LEU A 48 4.29 3.44 17.02
N ARG A 49 4.24 4.68 16.52
CA ARG A 49 3.99 5.84 17.36
C ARG A 49 2.51 5.93 17.67
N PRO A 50 2.12 6.58 18.79
CA PRO A 50 0.69 6.68 19.13
C PRO A 50 -0.18 7.26 18.03
N GLU A 51 0.30 8.28 17.31
CA GLU A 51 -0.47 8.87 16.21
C GLU A 51 -0.58 7.93 15.02
N GLU A 52 0.42 7.08 14.78
CA GLU A 52 0.34 6.07 13.74
C GLU A 52 -0.69 5.01 14.09
N LEU A 53 -0.68 4.59 15.33
CA LEU A 53 -1.64 3.60 15.82
C LEU A 53 -3.06 4.11 15.67
N ARG A 54 -3.29 5.38 15.99
CA ARG A 54 -4.61 5.99 15.87
C ARG A 54 -5.09 5.96 14.42
N LEU A 55 -4.20 6.24 13.47
CA LEU A 55 -4.55 6.21 12.06
C LEU A 55 -4.91 4.80 11.60
N LEU A 56 -4.21 3.80 12.11
CA LEU A 56 -4.49 2.40 11.75
C LEU A 56 -5.79 1.89 12.35
N LEU A 57 -6.23 2.49 13.44
CA LEU A 57 -7.49 2.12 14.07
C LEU A 57 -8.70 2.77 13.39
N ASP A 58 -8.45 3.71 12.49
CA ASP A 58 -9.50 4.27 11.65
C ASP A 58 -9.80 3.30 10.52
N LYS A 59 -10.92 2.61 10.63
CA LYS A 59 -11.29 1.54 9.71
C LYS A 59 -12.25 1.96 8.59
N ASP A 60 -12.41 3.25 8.40
CA ASP A 60 -13.27 3.77 7.34
C ASP A 60 -12.62 3.53 5.97
N LEU A 61 -13.33 2.81 5.12
CA LEU A 61 -12.85 2.48 3.77
C LEU A 61 -13.37 3.42 2.70
N LYS A 62 -14.07 4.48 3.10
CA LYS A 62 -14.71 5.39 2.16
C LYS A 62 -13.73 5.99 1.14
N ASP A 63 -12.61 6.51 1.63
CA ASP A 63 -11.64 7.13 0.74
C ASP A 63 -10.93 6.09 -0.13
N ALA A 64 -10.64 4.92 0.42
CA ALA A 64 -10.05 3.84 -0.33
C ALA A 64 -10.97 3.39 -1.47
N ASN A 65 -12.24 3.20 -1.16
CA ASN A 65 -13.21 2.79 -2.18
C ASN A 65 -13.42 3.87 -3.24
N ARG A 66 -13.38 5.13 -2.85
CA ARG A 66 -13.46 6.24 -3.80
C ARG A 66 -12.25 6.23 -4.74
N ALA A 67 -11.07 6.02 -4.21
CA ALA A 67 -9.86 5.94 -5.03
C ALA A 67 -9.94 4.80 -6.04
N LEU A 68 -10.44 3.64 -5.62
CA LEU A 68 -10.60 2.51 -6.53
C LEU A 68 -11.61 2.80 -7.63
N ALA A 69 -12.71 3.47 -7.28
CA ALA A 69 -13.74 3.83 -8.27
C ALA A 69 -13.17 4.81 -9.31
N ILE A 70 -12.36 5.75 -8.87
CA ILE A 70 -11.71 6.69 -9.79
C ILE A 70 -10.75 5.95 -10.72
N CYS A 71 -9.97 5.03 -10.19
CA CYS A 71 -9.03 4.26 -10.99
C CYS A 71 -9.75 3.43 -12.04
N ASP A 72 -10.88 2.83 -11.66
CA ASP A 72 -11.67 2.04 -12.60
C ASP A 72 -12.22 2.91 -13.72
N ARG A 73 -12.78 4.07 -13.36
CA ARG A 73 -13.36 4.98 -14.33
C ARG A 73 -12.32 5.57 -15.28
N GLU A 74 -11.13 5.86 -14.76
CA GLU A 74 -10.07 6.50 -15.53
C GLU A 74 -9.11 5.50 -16.17
N HIS A 75 -9.38 4.21 -16.05
CA HIS A 75 -8.53 3.15 -16.58
C HIS A 75 -7.11 3.23 -16.02
N ILE A 76 -7.00 3.53 -14.74
CA ILE A 76 -5.73 3.55 -14.03
C ILE A 76 -5.50 2.16 -13.43
N ARG A 77 -4.35 1.58 -13.75
CA ARG A 77 -3.99 0.28 -13.22
C ARG A 77 -3.37 0.45 -11.83
N ILE A 78 -3.73 -0.41 -10.91
CA ILE A 78 -3.18 -0.40 -9.57
C ILE A 78 -2.25 -1.60 -9.41
N LEU A 79 -1.01 -1.33 -9.06
CA LEU A 79 -0.04 -2.37 -8.77
C LEU A 79 0.36 -2.30 -7.32
N THR A 80 0.41 -3.45 -6.67
CA THR A 80 0.89 -3.52 -5.30
C THR A 80 2.34 -4.00 -5.28
N ILE A 81 3.01 -3.76 -4.18
CA ILE A 81 4.41 -4.18 -4.02
C ILE A 81 4.56 -5.70 -4.11
N GLN A 82 3.47 -6.45 -3.96
CA GLN A 82 3.48 -7.91 -4.07
C GLN A 82 3.19 -8.41 -5.48
N ASP A 83 2.85 -7.53 -6.40
CA ASP A 83 2.60 -7.92 -7.79
C ASP A 83 3.88 -8.19 -8.54
N ALA A 84 3.87 -9.22 -9.39
CA ALA A 84 5.02 -9.54 -10.21
C ALA A 84 5.37 -8.40 -11.17
N ALA A 85 4.39 -7.62 -11.57
CA ALA A 85 4.58 -6.50 -12.48
C ALA A 85 5.13 -5.24 -11.80
N TYR A 86 5.28 -5.26 -10.48
CA TYR A 86 5.86 -4.11 -9.77
C TYR A 86 7.32 -3.94 -10.19
N PRO A 87 7.75 -2.71 -10.55
CA PRO A 87 9.10 -2.50 -11.05
C PRO A 87 10.18 -2.90 -10.05
N GLN A 88 11.09 -3.74 -10.48
CA GLN A 88 12.17 -4.25 -9.62
C GLN A 88 13.02 -3.12 -9.04
N ARG A 89 13.24 -2.07 -9.80
CA ARG A 89 14.03 -0.94 -9.35
C ARG A 89 13.47 -0.28 -8.11
N LEU A 90 12.14 -0.16 -8.05
CA LEU A 90 11.50 0.50 -6.92
C LEU A 90 11.62 -0.34 -5.65
N LEU A 91 11.79 -1.65 -5.78
CA LEU A 91 11.96 -2.51 -4.61
C LEU A 91 13.28 -2.25 -3.89
N GLN A 92 14.22 -1.60 -4.56
CA GLN A 92 15.56 -1.38 -4.01
C GLN A 92 15.71 -0.05 -3.29
N ILE A 93 14.72 0.83 -3.35
CA ILE A 93 14.81 2.09 -2.62
C ILE A 93 14.47 1.87 -1.15
N TYR A 94 14.82 2.83 -0.31
CA TYR A 94 14.69 2.71 1.14
C TYR A 94 13.26 2.39 1.60
N ALA A 95 12.28 3.04 1.03
CA ALA A 95 10.89 2.84 1.41
C ALA A 95 10.02 2.80 0.15
N PRO A 96 9.97 1.67 -0.55
CA PRO A 96 9.16 1.57 -1.76
C PRO A 96 7.69 1.79 -1.46
N PRO A 97 6.96 2.49 -2.33
CA PRO A 97 5.53 2.67 -2.13
C PRO A 97 4.80 1.34 -2.20
N LEU A 98 3.79 1.17 -1.34
CA LEU A 98 2.99 -0.05 -1.32
C LEU A 98 2.18 -0.24 -2.59
N VAL A 99 1.75 0.88 -3.19
CA VAL A 99 0.84 0.89 -4.33
C VAL A 99 1.34 1.88 -5.36
N LEU A 100 1.28 1.48 -6.63
CA LEU A 100 1.55 2.36 -7.76
C LEU A 100 0.28 2.50 -8.58
N TYR A 101 -0.01 3.73 -8.97
CA TYR A 101 -1.13 4.02 -9.87
C TYR A 101 -0.54 4.30 -11.23
N VAL A 102 -0.85 3.44 -12.20
CA VAL A 102 -0.22 3.47 -13.51
C VAL A 102 -1.25 3.69 -14.60
N ARG A 103 -1.02 4.70 -15.42
CA ARG A 103 -1.83 4.96 -16.58
C ARG A 103 -1.05 4.50 -17.80
N GLY A 104 -1.65 3.64 -18.64
CA GLY A 104 -0.98 3.13 -19.82
C GLY A 104 -0.23 1.83 -19.58
N THR A 105 0.85 1.62 -20.33
CA THR A 105 1.58 0.36 -20.33
C THR A 105 2.75 0.38 -19.38
N LEU A 106 2.76 -0.52 -18.40
CA LEU A 106 3.83 -0.60 -17.42
C LEU A 106 5.08 -1.37 -17.85
N PRO A 107 4.97 -2.44 -18.68
CA PRO A 107 6.11 -3.34 -18.88
C PRO A 107 7.41 -2.70 -19.31
N GLN A 108 7.35 -1.52 -19.85
CA GLN A 108 8.55 -0.85 -20.35
C GLN A 108 9.34 -0.11 -19.29
N LEU A 109 8.83 -0.01 -18.08
CA LEU A 109 9.50 0.75 -17.04
C LEU A 109 10.83 0.16 -16.63
N ASP A 110 10.91 -1.16 -16.54
CA ASP A 110 12.15 -1.81 -16.13
C ASP A 110 13.18 -1.86 -17.25
N ASP A 111 12.73 -1.89 -18.50
CA ASP A 111 13.61 -1.95 -19.64
C ASP A 111 14.23 -0.61 -19.99
N ARG A 112 13.62 0.47 -19.55
CA ARG A 112 14.07 1.82 -19.88
C ARG A 112 14.68 2.50 -18.69
N ALA A 113 15.96 2.29 -18.54
CA ALA A 113 16.67 2.89 -17.44
C ALA A 113 16.55 4.41 -17.42
N ALA A 114 16.36 5.00 -18.57
CA ALA A 114 16.28 6.45 -18.70
C ALA A 114 14.97 7.04 -18.26
N VAL A 115 13.98 6.24 -18.00
CA VAL A 115 12.71 6.74 -17.53
C VAL A 115 12.91 7.25 -16.12
N ALA A 116 12.88 8.50 -15.98
CA ALA A 116 13.12 9.12 -14.69
C ALA A 116 11.81 9.52 -14.07
#